data_4dd22d6ce95a71c93f3728b2900a0804
#
_entry.id   4dd22d6ce95a71c93f3728b2900a0804
#
_cell.length_a   1.000
_cell.length_b   1.000
_cell.length_c   1.000
_cell.angle_alpha   90.00
_cell.angle_beta   90.00
_cell.angle_gamma   90.00
#
_symmetry.space_group_name_H-M   'P 1'
#
loop_
_entity.id
_entity.type
_entity.pdbx_description
1 polymer ?
#
loop_
_entity_poly.entity_id
_entity_poly.type
_entity_poly.pdbx_seq_one_letter_code
_entity_poly.pdbx_strand_id
1 'polypeptide(L)'
;WSPQQDSALKAVSAWLKDRDGPQVFRLFGWAGTGKSTLAVHLAQDVRNVKFAAFTGKAALVMRKRGCKGAQTIHSLIYTLVSEKDGEPRFVLDDESPAADADLIVIDEVSMVDEQLGRDLLSFGVKVLVLGDPFQLPPVQGAGFFTADEPDMMLTEIHRQAADNPIIHLSMQVREGGFLERGRY
;
A
#
# COMPACT_ATOMS: atom_id res chain seq x y z
N TRP A 1 11.30 11.91 12.68
CA TRP A 1 10.20 12.01 11.73
C TRP A 1 9.95 13.48 11.38
N SER A 2 9.40 13.75 10.21
CA SER A 2 8.89 15.09 9.90
C SER A 2 7.55 15.35 10.62
N PRO A 3 7.11 16.61 10.75
CA PRO A 3 5.81 16.93 11.37
C PRO A 3 4.63 16.18 10.71
N GLN A 4 4.66 16.03 9.40
CA GLN A 4 3.66 15.28 8.64
C GLN A 4 3.70 13.78 8.96
N GLN A 5 4.90 13.21 9.07
CA GLN A 5 5.10 11.81 9.45
C GLN A 5 4.66 11.55 10.89
N ASP A 6 4.97 12.43 11.84
CA ASP A 6 4.50 12.34 13.22
C ASP A 6 2.97 12.36 13.30
N SER A 7 2.34 13.22 12.51
CA SER A 7 0.88 13.29 12.44
C SER A 7 0.29 11.99 11.88
N ALA A 8 0.91 11.42 10.83
CA ALA A 8 0.50 10.15 10.26
C ALA A 8 0.65 8.98 11.25
N LEU A 9 1.77 8.92 11.99
CA LEU A 9 1.99 7.91 13.03
C LEU A 9 0.89 7.96 14.10
N LYS A 10 0.53 9.17 14.56
CA LYS A 10 -0.53 9.36 15.56
C LYS A 10 -1.90 8.94 15.01
N ALA A 11 -2.22 9.35 13.78
CA ALA A 11 -3.50 9.02 13.15
C ALA A 11 -3.68 7.51 12.94
N VAL A 12 -2.66 6.83 12.37
CA VAL A 12 -2.70 5.37 12.18
C VAL A 12 -2.73 4.64 13.53
N SER A 13 -1.97 5.09 14.54
CA SER A 13 -1.99 4.48 15.87
C SER A 13 -3.35 4.62 16.55
N ALA A 14 -4.04 5.75 16.38
CA ALA A 14 -5.39 5.95 16.87
C ALA A 14 -6.40 5.03 16.16
N TRP A 15 -6.32 4.96 14.83
CA TRP A 15 -7.14 4.06 14.03
C TRP A 15 -6.94 2.57 14.39
N LEU A 16 -5.70 2.13 14.62
CA LEU A 16 -5.42 0.75 15.03
C LEU A 16 -6.07 0.38 16.37
N LYS A 17 -6.20 1.33 17.30
CA LYS A 17 -6.81 1.15 18.61
C LYS A 17 -8.33 1.21 18.57
N ASP A 18 -8.91 1.85 17.59
CA ASP A 18 -10.35 1.98 17.41
C ASP A 18 -10.92 0.71 16.79
N ARG A 19 -11.52 -0.16 17.60
CA ARG A 19 -12.09 -1.44 17.16
C ARG A 19 -13.33 -1.27 16.29
N ASP A 20 -14.09 -0.22 16.50
CA ASP A 20 -15.35 0.07 15.80
C ASP A 20 -15.14 1.00 14.60
N GLY A 21 -13.91 1.47 14.39
CA GLY A 21 -13.52 2.34 13.31
C GLY A 21 -13.44 1.65 11.94
N PRO A 22 -13.19 2.40 10.88
CA PRO A 22 -13.14 1.86 9.52
C PRO A 22 -12.10 0.76 9.38
N GLN A 23 -12.40 -0.24 8.53
CA GLN A 23 -11.51 -1.37 8.26
C GLN A 23 -10.23 -0.93 7.53
N VAL A 24 -10.32 0.07 6.67
CA VAL A 24 -9.21 0.56 5.82
C VAL A 24 -8.72 1.91 6.32
N PHE A 25 -7.40 2.10 6.36
CA PHE A 25 -6.75 3.38 6.50
C PHE A 25 -5.86 3.66 5.28
N ARG A 26 -6.10 4.78 4.61
CA ARG A 26 -5.41 5.20 3.38
C ARG A 26 -4.30 6.19 3.71
N LEU A 27 -3.07 5.69 3.85
CA LEU A 27 -1.87 6.52 4.02
C LEU A 27 -1.22 6.71 2.65
N PHE A 28 -1.59 7.76 1.96
CA PHE A 28 -1.06 8.08 0.63
C PHE A 28 0.06 9.10 0.72
N GLY A 29 0.79 9.23 -0.37
CA GLY A 29 1.86 10.23 -0.43
C GLY A 29 2.74 10.06 -1.67
N TRP A 30 3.49 11.08 -1.97
CA TRP A 30 4.40 11.09 -3.11
C TRP A 30 5.56 10.11 -2.92
N ALA A 31 6.27 9.82 -4.02
CA ALA A 31 7.49 9.03 -3.94
C ALA A 31 8.53 9.75 -3.05
N GLY A 32 9.22 8.99 -2.18
CA GLY A 32 10.24 9.56 -1.29
C GLY A 32 9.72 10.18 0.01
N THR A 33 8.43 10.16 0.30
CA THR A 33 7.84 10.68 1.55
C THR A 33 7.95 9.72 2.75
N GLY A 34 8.51 8.52 2.54
CA GLY A 34 8.77 7.57 3.63
C GLY A 34 7.62 6.66 4.03
N LYS A 35 6.55 6.52 3.23
CA LYS A 35 5.36 5.67 3.53
C LYS A 35 5.72 4.27 4.00
N SER A 36 6.52 3.55 3.23
CA SER A 36 6.89 2.16 3.58
C SER A 36 7.73 2.09 4.86
N THR A 37 8.55 3.10 5.16
CA THR A 37 9.32 3.19 6.41
C THR A 37 8.40 3.42 7.61
N LEU A 38 7.40 4.30 7.46
CA LEU A 38 6.38 4.53 8.47
C LEU A 38 5.58 3.24 8.75
N ALA A 39 5.18 2.53 7.69
CA ALA A 39 4.43 1.28 7.84
C ALA A 39 5.23 0.20 8.57
N VAL A 40 6.54 0.05 8.31
CA VAL A 40 7.42 -0.86 9.07
C VAL A 40 7.47 -0.47 10.54
N HIS A 41 7.59 0.82 10.84
CA HIS A 41 7.63 1.31 12.22
C HIS A 41 6.31 1.06 12.96
N LEU A 42 5.17 1.39 12.34
CA LEU A 42 3.83 1.13 12.90
C LEU A 42 3.58 -0.36 13.14
N ALA A 43 4.10 -1.21 12.26
CA ALA A 43 3.95 -2.66 12.37
C ALA A 43 4.74 -3.28 13.52
N GLN A 44 5.76 -2.60 14.08
CA GLN A 44 6.56 -3.13 15.20
C GLN A 44 5.73 -3.35 16.47
N ASP A 45 4.70 -2.56 16.67
CA ASP A 45 3.82 -2.62 17.85
C ASP A 45 2.60 -3.54 17.65
N VAL A 46 2.46 -4.17 16.46
CA VAL A 46 1.36 -5.07 16.13
C VAL A 46 1.88 -6.51 16.10
N ARG A 47 1.17 -7.43 16.78
CA ARG A 47 1.65 -8.81 16.99
C ARG A 47 1.75 -9.65 15.70
N ASN A 48 0.68 -9.65 14.88
CA ASN A 48 0.60 -10.48 13.68
C ASN A 48 0.30 -9.59 12.45
N VAL A 49 1.36 -9.09 11.82
CA VAL A 49 1.25 -8.24 10.62
C VAL A 49 1.57 -9.04 9.38
N LYS A 50 0.73 -8.89 8.36
CA LYS A 50 1.01 -9.39 7.02
C LYS A 50 1.32 -8.21 6.10
N PHE A 51 2.36 -8.37 5.29
CA PHE A 51 2.77 -7.38 4.31
C PHE A 51 2.54 -7.93 2.91
N ALA A 52 1.89 -7.15 2.06
CA ALA A 52 1.70 -7.53 0.68
C ALA A 52 1.80 -6.33 -0.28
N ALA A 53 1.94 -6.64 -1.56
CA ALA A 53 1.94 -5.65 -2.63
C ALA A 53 1.25 -6.24 -3.88
N PHE A 54 0.88 -5.37 -4.82
CA PHE A 54 0.25 -5.85 -6.06
C PHE A 54 1.21 -6.70 -6.90
N THR A 55 2.49 -6.34 -6.97
CA THR A 55 3.50 -7.06 -7.78
C THR A 55 4.56 -7.76 -6.93
N GLY A 56 5.14 -8.85 -7.47
CA GLY A 56 6.26 -9.53 -6.83
C GLY A 56 7.50 -8.65 -6.66
N LYS A 57 7.73 -7.71 -7.60
CA LYS A 57 8.83 -6.73 -7.50
C LYS A 57 8.61 -5.78 -6.32
N ALA A 58 7.41 -5.26 -6.14
CA ALA A 58 7.08 -4.40 -5.00
C ALA A 58 7.19 -5.15 -3.67
N ALA A 59 6.70 -6.39 -3.60
CA ALA A 59 6.86 -7.25 -2.43
C ALA A 59 8.34 -7.49 -2.08
N LEU A 60 9.20 -7.70 -3.08
CA LEU A 60 10.65 -7.82 -2.88
C LEU A 60 11.27 -6.54 -2.31
N VAL A 61 10.85 -5.37 -2.81
CA VAL A 61 11.30 -4.08 -2.28
C VAL A 61 10.85 -3.89 -0.83
N MET A 62 9.61 -4.27 -0.49
CA MET A 62 9.13 -4.25 0.89
C MET A 62 9.99 -5.12 1.81
N ARG A 63 10.34 -6.35 1.40
CA ARG A 63 11.24 -7.24 2.17
C ARG A 63 12.58 -6.58 2.46
N LYS A 64 13.19 -5.96 1.45
CA LYS A 64 14.48 -5.23 1.59
C LYS A 64 14.39 -4.04 2.55
N ARG A 65 13.20 -3.47 2.73
CA ARG A 65 12.92 -2.36 3.65
C ARG A 65 12.52 -2.81 5.06
N GLY A 66 12.51 -4.12 5.33
CA GLY A 66 12.22 -4.66 6.66
C GLY A 66 10.81 -5.24 6.83
N CYS A 67 9.95 -5.23 5.81
CA CYS A 67 8.65 -5.89 5.83
C CYS A 67 8.85 -7.41 5.69
N LYS A 68 9.12 -8.09 6.79
CA LYS A 68 9.39 -9.55 6.79
C LYS A 68 8.21 -10.31 6.22
N GLY A 69 8.50 -11.27 5.33
CA GLY A 69 7.47 -12.13 4.74
C GLY A 69 6.55 -11.45 3.71
N ALA A 70 6.84 -10.22 3.29
CA ALA A 70 6.04 -9.52 2.29
C ALA A 70 5.90 -10.37 1.01
N GLN A 71 4.70 -10.47 0.45
CA GLN A 71 4.37 -11.27 -0.73
C GLN A 71 3.39 -10.52 -1.62
N THR A 72 2.92 -11.12 -2.71
CA THR A 72 1.85 -10.49 -3.49
C THR A 72 0.51 -10.64 -2.77
N ILE A 73 -0.45 -9.74 -3.04
CA ILE A 73 -1.80 -9.86 -2.50
C ILE A 73 -2.39 -11.22 -2.92
N HIS A 74 -2.22 -11.59 -4.19
CA HIS A 74 -2.69 -12.89 -4.70
C HIS A 74 -2.11 -14.07 -3.91
N SER A 75 -0.81 -14.07 -3.66
CA SER A 75 -0.16 -15.15 -2.88
C SER A 75 -0.57 -15.15 -1.39
N LEU A 76 -1.07 -14.02 -0.89
CA LEU A 76 -1.55 -13.91 0.49
C LEU A 76 -2.94 -14.50 0.64
N ILE A 77 -3.87 -14.24 -0.31
CA ILE A 77 -5.29 -14.51 -0.11
C ILE A 77 -5.87 -15.60 -1.02
N TYR A 78 -5.13 -16.06 -2.03
CA TYR A 78 -5.62 -17.11 -2.93
C TYR A 78 -4.75 -18.36 -2.88
N THR A 79 -5.40 -19.51 -3.05
CA THR A 79 -4.75 -20.79 -3.31
C THR A 79 -5.05 -21.27 -4.73
N LEU A 80 -4.14 -22.05 -5.29
CA LEU A 80 -4.29 -22.64 -6.62
C LEU A 80 -5.01 -23.98 -6.51
N VAL A 81 -6.17 -24.08 -7.12
CA VAL A 81 -6.94 -25.34 -7.19
C VAL A 81 -6.84 -25.91 -8.60
N SER A 82 -6.42 -27.18 -8.70
CA SER A 82 -6.46 -27.95 -9.95
C SER A 82 -7.69 -28.84 -9.96
N GLU A 83 -8.61 -28.59 -10.88
CA GLU A 83 -9.69 -29.55 -11.17
C GLU A 83 -9.13 -30.72 -11.98
N LYS A 84 -9.66 -31.95 -11.78
CA LYS A 84 -9.14 -33.18 -12.41
C LYS A 84 -9.10 -33.14 -13.94
N ASP A 85 -9.93 -32.26 -14.57
CA ASP A 85 -10.05 -32.10 -16.02
C ASP A 85 -10.10 -30.62 -16.44
N GLY A 86 -9.68 -29.67 -15.58
CA GLY A 86 -9.78 -28.24 -15.82
C GLY A 86 -8.46 -27.47 -15.75
N GLU A 87 -8.49 -26.24 -16.24
CA GLU A 87 -7.38 -25.33 -16.07
C GLU A 87 -7.21 -24.93 -14.58
N PRO A 88 -5.97 -24.81 -14.07
CA PRO A 88 -5.75 -24.37 -12.70
C PRO A 88 -6.32 -22.95 -12.51
N ARG A 89 -7.07 -22.76 -11.43
CA ARG A 89 -7.65 -21.46 -11.09
C ARG A 89 -7.30 -21.05 -9.67
N PHE A 90 -7.24 -19.75 -9.45
CA PHE A 90 -7.09 -19.16 -8.12
C PHE A 90 -8.46 -19.09 -7.44
N VAL A 91 -8.51 -19.57 -6.19
CA VAL A 91 -9.70 -19.51 -5.33
C VAL A 91 -9.32 -18.83 -4.03
N LEU A 92 -10.22 -18.01 -3.49
CA LEU A 92 -10.04 -17.39 -2.19
C LEU A 92 -9.75 -18.47 -1.14
N ASP A 93 -8.72 -18.28 -0.35
CA ASP A 93 -8.29 -19.20 0.70
C ASP A 93 -8.77 -18.69 2.06
N ASP A 94 -9.88 -19.22 2.53
CA ASP A 94 -10.46 -18.83 3.82
C ASP A 94 -9.54 -19.19 5.02
N GLU A 95 -8.60 -20.13 4.84
CA GLU A 95 -7.59 -20.50 5.83
C GLU A 95 -6.26 -19.75 5.63
N SER A 96 -6.25 -18.75 4.76
CA SER A 96 -5.09 -17.92 4.48
C SER A 96 -4.53 -17.29 5.76
N PRO A 97 -3.19 -17.09 5.84
CA PRO A 97 -2.59 -16.32 6.93
C PRO A 97 -3.14 -14.88 7.10
N ALA A 98 -3.91 -14.38 6.12
CA ALA A 98 -4.62 -13.12 6.23
C ALA A 98 -5.74 -13.17 7.28
N ALA A 99 -6.43 -14.31 7.43
CA ALA A 99 -7.55 -14.47 8.37
C ALA A 99 -7.14 -14.28 9.83
N ASP A 100 -5.92 -14.68 10.19
CA ASP A 100 -5.39 -14.59 11.56
C ASP A 100 -4.58 -13.31 11.81
N ALA A 101 -4.47 -12.41 10.83
CA ALA A 101 -3.69 -11.20 10.97
C ALA A 101 -4.37 -10.17 11.89
N ASP A 102 -3.58 -9.44 12.67
CA ASP A 102 -4.05 -8.26 13.41
C ASP A 102 -4.03 -7.00 12.52
N LEU A 103 -3.20 -7.02 11.47
CA LEU A 103 -3.06 -5.94 10.48
C LEU A 103 -2.53 -6.49 9.16
N ILE A 104 -3.09 -6.04 8.06
CA ILE A 104 -2.53 -6.24 6.72
C ILE A 104 -2.03 -4.88 6.20
N VAL A 105 -0.78 -4.82 5.75
CA VAL A 105 -0.19 -3.63 5.14
C VAL A 105 0.02 -3.90 3.66
N ILE A 106 -0.60 -3.08 2.82
CA ILE A 106 -0.51 -3.20 1.36
C ILE A 106 0.23 -1.99 0.79
N ASP A 107 1.26 -2.21 -0.02
CA ASP A 107 1.96 -1.16 -0.76
C ASP A 107 1.61 -1.22 -2.26
N GLU A 108 1.73 -0.06 -2.93
CA GLU A 108 1.41 0.12 -4.35
C GLU A 108 -0.04 -0.25 -4.72
N VAL A 109 -1.00 0.26 -3.96
CA VAL A 109 -2.43 -0.09 -4.10
C VAL A 109 -3.13 0.50 -5.34
N SER A 110 -2.47 1.37 -6.11
CA SER A 110 -3.08 2.03 -7.28
C SER A 110 -3.59 1.05 -8.35
N MET A 111 -2.99 -0.14 -8.43
CA MET A 111 -3.33 -1.18 -9.41
C MET A 111 -4.30 -2.25 -8.89
N VAL A 112 -4.77 -2.14 -7.65
CA VAL A 112 -5.73 -3.11 -7.08
C VAL A 112 -7.11 -2.82 -7.63
N ASP A 113 -7.69 -3.80 -8.32
CA ASP A 113 -9.06 -3.73 -8.85
C ASP A 113 -10.12 -4.04 -7.78
N GLU A 114 -11.38 -3.89 -8.16
CA GLU A 114 -12.51 -4.06 -7.26
C GLU A 114 -12.63 -5.48 -6.69
N GLN A 115 -12.43 -6.51 -7.53
CA GLN A 115 -12.55 -7.90 -7.08
C GLN A 115 -11.47 -8.24 -6.04
N LEU A 116 -10.21 -7.94 -6.36
CA LEU A 116 -9.08 -8.20 -5.46
C LEU A 116 -9.21 -7.42 -4.14
N GLY A 117 -9.69 -6.16 -4.22
CA GLY A 117 -9.92 -5.34 -3.05
C GLY A 117 -11.02 -5.90 -2.14
N ARG A 118 -12.16 -6.32 -2.71
CA ARG A 118 -13.27 -6.94 -1.97
C ARG A 118 -12.84 -8.25 -1.32
N ASP A 119 -12.14 -9.11 -2.06
CA ASP A 119 -11.65 -10.39 -1.55
C ASP A 119 -10.66 -10.19 -0.38
N LEU A 120 -9.77 -9.20 -0.49
CA LEU A 120 -8.88 -8.83 0.62
C LEU A 120 -9.66 -8.35 1.86
N LEU A 121 -10.69 -7.50 1.67
CA LEU A 121 -11.48 -6.97 2.78
C LEU A 121 -12.43 -7.99 3.40
N SER A 122 -12.76 -9.08 2.70
CA SER A 122 -13.66 -10.13 3.21
C SER A 122 -13.13 -10.85 4.46
N PHE A 123 -11.82 -10.80 4.69
CA PHE A 123 -11.20 -11.35 5.91
C PHE A 123 -11.54 -10.55 7.18
N GLY A 124 -12.14 -9.36 7.08
CA GLY A 124 -12.54 -8.54 8.22
C GLY A 124 -11.39 -7.93 9.03
N VAL A 125 -10.14 -8.10 8.57
CA VAL A 125 -8.92 -7.59 9.23
C VAL A 125 -8.71 -6.12 8.85
N LYS A 126 -8.14 -5.33 9.75
CA LYS A 126 -7.72 -3.95 9.45
C LYS A 126 -6.64 -3.92 8.37
N VAL A 127 -6.81 -3.03 7.38
CA VAL A 127 -5.92 -2.91 6.22
C VAL A 127 -5.36 -1.49 6.13
N LEU A 128 -4.05 -1.36 6.31
CA LEU A 128 -3.31 -0.13 6.05
C LEU A 128 -2.85 -0.14 4.59
N VAL A 129 -3.38 0.74 3.78
CA VAL A 129 -3.01 0.85 2.36
C VAL A 129 -2.08 2.02 2.13
N LEU A 130 -0.97 1.76 1.42
CA LEU A 130 0.03 2.72 1.03
C LEU A 130 -0.04 2.91 -0.48
N GLY A 131 -0.09 4.14 -0.93
CA GLY A 131 -0.19 4.43 -2.34
C GLY A 131 0.23 5.86 -2.70
N ASP A 132 0.23 6.10 -3.98
CA ASP A 132 0.36 7.42 -4.57
C ASP A 132 -0.84 7.60 -5.51
N PRO A 133 -1.76 8.52 -5.24
CA PRO A 133 -2.98 8.68 -6.04
C PRO A 133 -2.70 9.17 -7.47
N PHE A 134 -1.46 9.63 -7.74
CA PHE A 134 -1.02 10.05 -9.06
C PHE A 134 -0.34 8.93 -9.86
N GLN A 135 -0.24 7.72 -9.32
CA GLN A 135 0.23 6.55 -10.07
C GLN A 135 -0.87 6.01 -10.98
N LEU A 136 -0.45 5.22 -11.98
CA LEU A 136 -1.36 4.64 -12.95
C LEU A 136 -2.39 3.72 -12.26
N PRO A 137 -3.68 3.86 -12.63
CA PRO A 137 -4.74 2.97 -12.14
C PRO A 137 -4.61 1.57 -12.80
N PRO A 138 -5.44 0.59 -12.39
CA PRO A 138 -5.54 -0.70 -13.06
C PRO A 138 -5.86 -0.54 -14.55
N VAL A 139 -5.54 -1.56 -15.35
CA VAL A 139 -5.83 -1.60 -16.79
C VAL A 139 -7.35 -1.51 -17.07
N GLN A 140 -8.18 -2.00 -16.14
CA GLN A 140 -9.63 -1.94 -16.21
C GLN A 140 -10.19 -1.32 -14.93
N GLY A 141 -11.03 -0.31 -15.07
CA GLY A 141 -11.71 0.36 -13.97
C GLY A 141 -10.85 1.37 -13.20
N ALA A 142 -11.38 1.85 -12.08
CA ALA A 142 -10.67 2.69 -11.13
C ALA A 142 -9.95 1.81 -10.08
N GLY A 143 -8.86 2.31 -9.50
CA GLY A 143 -8.19 1.63 -8.39
C GLY A 143 -9.11 1.58 -7.16
N PHE A 144 -9.35 0.38 -6.64
CA PHE A 144 -10.31 0.15 -5.55
C PHE A 144 -10.01 1.01 -4.31
N PHE A 145 -8.75 1.08 -3.90
CA PHE A 145 -8.36 1.86 -2.72
C PHE A 145 -8.09 3.34 -3.02
N THR A 146 -7.89 3.71 -4.29
CA THR A 146 -7.58 5.08 -4.69
C THR A 146 -8.82 5.85 -5.18
N ALA A 147 -9.98 5.22 -5.20
CA ALA A 147 -11.26 5.86 -5.55
C ALA A 147 -11.75 6.84 -4.46
N ASP A 148 -11.39 6.57 -3.20
CA ASP A 148 -11.75 7.43 -2.08
C ASP A 148 -10.59 8.37 -1.69
N GLU A 149 -10.92 9.46 -1.01
CA GLU A 149 -9.94 10.39 -0.45
C GLU A 149 -9.03 9.68 0.58
N PRO A 150 -7.75 10.08 0.65
CA PRO A 150 -6.84 9.55 1.65
C PRO A 150 -7.19 10.03 3.06
N ASP A 151 -7.06 9.15 4.06
CA ASP A 151 -7.16 9.52 5.48
C ASP A 151 -5.97 10.41 5.88
N MET A 152 -4.82 10.19 5.23
CA MET A 152 -3.62 11.00 5.41
C MET A 152 -2.81 11.07 4.12
N MET A 153 -2.39 12.27 3.72
CA MET A 153 -1.54 12.51 2.55
C MET A 153 -0.16 13.04 2.96
N LEU A 154 0.91 12.36 2.53
CA LEU A 154 2.29 12.78 2.76
C LEU A 154 2.84 13.46 1.51
N THR A 155 3.19 14.72 1.62
CA THR A 155 3.76 15.54 0.53
C THR A 155 5.18 16.00 0.81
N GLU A 156 5.62 15.96 2.08
CA GLU A 156 6.98 16.32 2.46
C GLU A 156 7.98 15.24 2.06
N ILE A 157 8.88 15.57 1.15
CA ILE A 157 9.93 14.68 0.66
C ILE A 157 11.14 14.75 1.57
N HIS A 158 11.72 13.59 1.91
CA HIS A 158 12.96 13.56 2.68
C HIS A 158 14.11 14.27 1.94
N ARG A 159 14.97 15.00 2.66
CA ARG A 159 16.10 15.77 2.11
C ARG A 159 16.97 14.97 1.12
N GLN A 160 17.24 13.69 1.39
CA GLN A 160 18.00 12.82 0.48
C GLN A 160 17.30 12.54 -0.85
N ALA A 161 15.97 12.63 -0.89
CA ALA A 161 15.19 12.46 -2.11
C ALA A 161 14.93 13.80 -2.83
N ALA A 162 14.95 14.92 -2.10
CA ALA A 162 14.75 16.25 -2.65
C ALA A 162 15.86 16.68 -3.63
N ASP A 163 17.09 16.17 -3.44
CA ASP A 163 18.21 16.44 -4.34
C ASP A 163 18.19 15.61 -5.63
N ASN A 164 17.22 14.71 -5.79
CA ASN A 164 17.10 13.89 -6.99
C ASN A 164 16.33 14.66 -8.09
N PRO A 165 16.97 14.94 -9.26
CA PRO A 165 16.33 15.70 -10.33
C PRO A 165 15.04 15.07 -10.85
N ILE A 166 14.92 13.73 -10.85
CA ILE A 166 13.73 13.01 -11.30
C ILE A 166 12.56 13.27 -10.34
N ILE A 167 12.82 13.30 -9.04
CA ILE A 167 11.79 13.59 -8.03
C ILE A 167 11.33 15.04 -8.15
N HIS A 168 12.27 15.98 -8.34
CA HIS A 168 11.95 17.38 -8.57
C HIS A 168 11.07 17.60 -9.80
N LEU A 169 11.40 16.96 -10.92
CA LEU A 169 10.60 16.97 -12.14
C LEU A 169 9.20 16.38 -11.93
N SER A 170 9.11 15.27 -11.21
CA SER A 170 7.82 14.64 -10.92
C SER A 170 6.91 15.52 -10.07
N MET A 171 7.48 16.31 -9.15
CA MET A 171 6.74 17.29 -8.36
C MET A 171 6.21 18.43 -9.23
N GLN A 172 7.06 19.02 -10.09
CA GLN A 172 6.64 20.07 -10.99
C GLN A 172 5.43 19.67 -11.85
N VAL A 173 5.46 18.42 -12.39
CA VAL A 173 4.33 17.88 -13.17
C VAL A 173 3.08 17.74 -12.32
N ARG A 174 3.17 17.28 -11.07
CA ARG A 174 2.02 17.10 -10.16
C ARG A 174 1.41 18.41 -9.71
N GLU A 175 2.22 19.46 -9.58
CA GLU A 175 1.80 20.82 -9.23
C GLU A 175 1.26 21.59 -10.45
N GLY A 176 1.17 20.95 -11.62
CA GLY A 176 0.70 21.58 -12.86
C GLY A 176 1.74 22.51 -13.50
N GLY A 177 3.00 22.41 -13.11
CA GLY A 177 4.10 23.17 -13.67
C GLY A 177 4.49 22.68 -15.08
N PHE A 178 4.92 23.61 -15.94
CA PHE A 178 5.48 23.29 -17.25
C PHE A 178 6.93 22.84 -17.09
N LEU A 179 7.28 21.74 -17.76
CA LEU A 179 8.68 21.30 -17.85
C LEU A 179 9.41 22.16 -18.88
N GLU A 180 10.41 22.93 -18.44
CA GLU A 180 11.30 23.64 -19.35
C GLU A 180 12.28 22.65 -20.00
N ARG A 181 12.56 22.83 -21.30
CA ARG A 181 13.62 22.08 -21.97
C ARG A 181 14.96 22.51 -21.40
N GLY A 182 15.56 21.70 -20.54
CA GLY A 182 16.88 21.91 -19.94
C GLY A 182 17.65 20.60 -19.79
N ARG A 183 18.95 20.67 -19.50
CA ARG A 183 19.73 19.56 -18.96
C ARG A 183 19.49 19.52 -17.46
N TYR A 184 18.93 18.44 -16.96
CA TYR A 184 18.72 18.16 -15.56
C TYR A 184 19.82 17.24 -15.04
#